data_8d9af80adbf1d13ba1f302651ebda57e
#
_entry.id   8d9af80adbf1d13ba1f302651ebda57e
#
_cell.length_a   1.000
_cell.length_b   1.000
_cell.length_c   1.000
_cell.angle_alpha   90.00
_cell.angle_beta   90.00
_cell.angle_gamma   90.00
#
_symmetry.space_group_name_H-M   'P 1'
#
loop_
_entity.id
_entity.type
_entity.pdbx_description
1 polymer ?
#
loop_
_entity_poly.entity_id
_entity_poly.type
_entity_poly.pdbx_seq_one_letter_code
_entity_poly.pdbx_strand_id
1 'polypeptide(L)'
;MPYYFEFDSANRILRVRLEGKITDEALKEFYGLVGTYSALTDPRASVLDMSSVSSLEVSPQTIRELANLPPAIPDSSQPRCIIAESFQIYGMARMFELQGQETRPNLHVIRTQNEAWAILGVPRPKFEPIQMK
;
A
#
# COMPACT_ATOMS: atom_id res chain seq x y z
N MET A 1 4.29 -14.56 -8.29
CA MET A 1 4.20 -13.69 -7.11
C MET A 1 3.06 -12.72 -7.27
N PRO A 2 2.17 -12.55 -6.29
CA PRO A 2 1.03 -11.65 -6.42
C PRO A 2 1.35 -10.18 -6.14
N TYR A 3 2.60 -9.83 -5.89
CA TYR A 3 2.98 -8.46 -5.57
C TYR A 3 4.28 -8.06 -6.26
N TYR A 4 4.36 -6.76 -6.63
CA TYR A 4 5.50 -6.16 -7.32
C TYR A 4 5.89 -4.88 -6.61
N PHE A 5 7.17 -4.72 -6.31
CA PHE A 5 7.72 -3.53 -5.65
C PHE A 5 8.44 -2.67 -6.66
N GLU A 6 8.08 -1.40 -6.72
CA GLU A 6 8.62 -0.43 -7.65
C GLU A 6 8.94 0.87 -6.92
N PHE A 7 9.87 1.63 -7.46
CA PHE A 7 10.30 2.88 -6.82
C PHE A 7 10.52 3.98 -7.85
N ASP A 8 10.01 5.16 -7.55
CA ASP A 8 10.29 6.39 -8.29
C ASP A 8 11.42 7.11 -7.55
N SER A 9 12.64 7.01 -8.08
CA SER A 9 13.82 7.55 -7.39
C SER A 9 13.86 9.08 -7.39
N ALA A 10 13.26 9.73 -8.38
CA ALA A 10 13.23 11.18 -8.46
C ALA A 10 12.33 11.79 -7.37
N ASN A 11 11.19 11.17 -7.11
CA ASN A 11 10.22 11.66 -6.14
C ASN A 11 10.22 10.86 -4.84
N ARG A 12 11.00 9.77 -4.78
CA ARG A 12 11.14 8.89 -3.62
C ARG A 12 9.80 8.30 -3.18
N ILE A 13 9.09 7.71 -4.14
CA ILE A 13 7.80 7.06 -3.91
C ILE A 13 7.96 5.55 -4.07
N LEU A 14 7.62 4.80 -3.02
CA LEU A 14 7.54 3.34 -3.07
C LEU A 14 6.14 2.95 -3.53
N ARG A 15 6.04 2.24 -4.65
CA ARG A 15 4.78 1.68 -5.10
C ARG A 15 4.80 0.17 -5.00
N VAL A 16 3.75 -0.38 -4.41
CA VAL A 16 3.52 -1.82 -4.38
C VAL A 16 2.26 -2.11 -5.15
N ARG A 17 2.35 -2.99 -6.15
CA ARG A 17 1.18 -3.45 -6.90
C ARG A 17 0.84 -4.87 -6.49
N LEU A 18 -0.43 -5.09 -6.13
CA LEU A 18 -0.96 -6.41 -5.89
C LEU A 18 -1.75 -6.84 -7.12
N GLU A 19 -1.65 -8.12 -7.49
CA GLU A 19 -2.34 -8.67 -8.65
C GLU A 19 -3.00 -9.99 -8.32
N GLY A 20 -4.11 -10.27 -9.00
CA GLY A 20 -4.79 -11.55 -8.94
C GLY A 20 -5.50 -11.78 -7.61
N LYS A 21 -5.42 -13.01 -7.13
CA LYS A 21 -6.08 -13.43 -5.90
C LYS A 21 -5.18 -13.19 -4.70
N ILE A 22 -5.69 -12.43 -3.72
CA ILE A 22 -4.94 -12.13 -2.50
C ILE A 22 -5.60 -12.84 -1.33
N THR A 23 -4.83 -13.66 -0.62
CA THR A 23 -5.27 -14.40 0.57
C THR A 23 -4.75 -13.75 1.84
N ASP A 24 -5.23 -14.22 3.00
CA ASP A 24 -4.70 -13.77 4.30
C ASP A 24 -3.18 -13.97 4.38
N GLU A 25 -2.70 -15.13 3.95
CA GLU A 25 -1.27 -15.44 4.01
C GLU A 25 -0.43 -14.52 3.12
N ALA A 26 -0.92 -14.30 1.88
CA ALA A 26 -0.23 -13.41 0.95
C ALA A 26 -0.18 -11.97 1.49
N LEU A 27 -1.27 -11.52 2.11
CA LEU A 27 -1.33 -10.17 2.66
C LEU A 27 -0.37 -10.00 3.84
N LYS A 28 -0.28 -11.00 4.72
CA LYS A 28 0.66 -10.96 5.85
C LYS A 28 2.11 -10.96 5.38
N GLU A 29 2.44 -11.79 4.39
CA GLU A 29 3.79 -11.83 3.80
C GLU A 29 4.14 -10.49 3.15
N PHE A 30 3.24 -9.95 2.36
CA PHE A 30 3.41 -8.64 1.74
C PHE A 30 3.68 -7.55 2.78
N TYR A 31 2.94 -7.55 3.88
CA TYR A 31 3.12 -6.55 4.94
C TYR A 31 4.55 -6.53 5.46
N GLY A 32 5.14 -7.71 5.69
CA GLY A 32 6.53 -7.81 6.11
C GLY A 32 7.52 -7.32 5.05
N LEU A 33 7.24 -7.64 3.77
CA LEU A 33 8.09 -7.21 2.66
C LEU A 33 8.07 -5.69 2.45
N VAL A 34 6.94 -5.04 2.69
CA VAL A 34 6.88 -3.56 2.61
C VAL A 34 7.90 -2.93 3.56
N GLY A 35 8.01 -3.45 4.78
CA GLY A 35 9.01 -2.97 5.72
C GLY A 35 10.43 -3.12 5.19
N THR A 36 10.74 -4.27 4.60
CA THR A 36 12.06 -4.54 4.03
C THR A 36 12.39 -3.58 2.87
N TYR A 37 11.47 -3.44 1.93
CA TYR A 37 11.69 -2.55 0.77
C TYR A 37 11.70 -1.07 1.17
N SER A 38 10.92 -0.71 2.19
CA SER A 38 10.96 0.65 2.74
C SER A 38 12.33 0.98 3.33
N ALA A 39 12.92 0.04 4.07
CA ALA A 39 14.25 0.23 4.62
C ALA A 39 15.32 0.38 3.52
N LEU A 40 15.18 -0.35 2.41
CA LEU A 40 16.11 -0.28 1.29
C LEU A 40 16.01 1.03 0.51
N THR A 41 14.83 1.61 0.37
CA THR A 41 14.60 2.75 -0.52
C THR A 41 14.45 4.07 0.22
N ASP A 42 14.13 4.05 1.51
CA ASP A 42 13.88 5.25 2.32
C ASP A 42 12.91 6.21 1.60
N PRO A 43 11.66 5.78 1.37
CA PRO A 43 10.72 6.57 0.58
C PRO A 43 10.17 7.76 1.36
N ARG A 44 9.73 8.80 0.64
CA ARG A 44 9.01 9.94 1.22
C ARG A 44 7.50 9.79 1.10
N ALA A 45 7.05 8.83 0.31
CA ALA A 45 5.63 8.53 0.14
C ALA A 45 5.49 7.08 -0.31
N SER A 46 4.30 6.53 -0.16
CA SER A 46 4.05 5.16 -0.61
C SER A 46 2.66 5.03 -1.22
N VAL A 47 2.53 4.10 -2.16
CA VAL A 47 1.28 3.79 -2.83
C VAL A 47 1.12 2.28 -2.89
N LEU A 48 0.00 1.78 -2.38
CA LEU A 48 -0.42 0.40 -2.57
C LEU A 48 -1.49 0.39 -3.65
N ASP A 49 -1.15 -0.17 -4.81
CA ASP A 49 -2.07 -0.23 -5.95
C ASP A 49 -2.73 -1.60 -6.00
N MET A 50 -4.03 -1.62 -5.71
CA MET A 50 -4.84 -2.83 -5.73
C MET A 50 -5.75 -2.91 -6.96
N SER A 51 -5.52 -2.07 -7.97
CA SER A 51 -6.40 -2.03 -9.16
C SER A 51 -6.36 -3.32 -9.98
N SER A 52 -5.30 -4.11 -9.86
CA SER A 52 -5.17 -5.39 -10.58
C SER A 52 -5.55 -6.60 -9.74
N VAL A 53 -6.06 -6.40 -8.53
CA VAL A 53 -6.55 -7.50 -7.68
C VAL A 53 -7.89 -7.98 -8.23
N SER A 54 -7.97 -9.27 -8.55
CA SER A 54 -9.20 -9.87 -9.07
C SER A 54 -10.11 -10.42 -7.97
N SER A 55 -9.51 -10.84 -6.85
CA SER A 55 -10.25 -11.40 -5.73
C SER A 55 -9.49 -11.15 -4.43
N LEU A 56 -10.19 -10.61 -3.44
CA LEU A 56 -9.60 -10.36 -2.11
C LEU A 56 -10.24 -11.34 -1.12
N GLU A 57 -9.55 -12.46 -0.86
CA GLU A 57 -10.00 -13.49 0.05
C GLU A 57 -9.32 -13.32 1.41
N VAL A 58 -9.61 -12.19 2.02
CA VAL A 58 -9.02 -11.77 3.29
C VAL A 58 -10.13 -11.59 4.30
N SER A 59 -9.93 -12.15 5.50
CA SER A 59 -10.91 -12.04 6.58
C SER A 59 -10.84 -10.67 7.26
N PRO A 60 -11.98 -10.18 7.80
CA PRO A 60 -11.96 -8.95 8.60
C PRO A 60 -11.00 -9.03 9.79
N GLN A 61 -10.85 -10.22 10.37
CA GLN A 61 -9.91 -10.42 11.48
C GLN A 61 -8.47 -10.13 11.06
N THR A 62 -8.05 -10.59 9.87
CA THR A 62 -6.71 -10.31 9.37
C THR A 62 -6.51 -8.81 9.17
N ILE A 63 -7.50 -8.10 8.65
CA ILE A 63 -7.43 -6.65 8.50
C ILE A 63 -7.23 -5.98 9.86
N ARG A 64 -7.97 -6.40 10.88
CA ARG A 64 -7.82 -5.85 12.24
C ARG A 64 -6.44 -6.14 12.81
N GLU A 65 -5.93 -7.36 12.63
CA GLU A 65 -4.61 -7.73 13.11
C GLU A 65 -3.52 -6.86 12.48
N LEU A 66 -3.58 -6.66 11.16
CA LEU A 66 -2.60 -5.82 10.46
C LEU A 66 -2.71 -4.36 10.90
N ALA A 67 -3.92 -3.85 11.10
CA ALA A 67 -4.13 -2.47 11.55
C ALA A 67 -3.58 -2.23 12.95
N ASN A 68 -3.50 -3.26 13.77
CA ASN A 68 -2.98 -3.18 15.13
C ASN A 68 -1.46 -3.39 15.22
N LEU A 69 -0.82 -3.81 14.12
CA LEU A 69 0.63 -3.90 14.07
C LEU A 69 1.25 -2.51 13.92
N PRO A 70 2.54 -2.34 14.31
CA PRO A 70 3.25 -1.11 13.96
C PRO A 70 3.23 -0.92 12.44
N PRO A 71 3.16 0.35 11.95
CA PRO A 71 3.19 0.58 10.51
C PRO A 71 4.42 -0.04 9.87
N ALA A 72 4.22 -0.66 8.69
CA ALA A 72 5.33 -1.27 7.93
C ALA A 72 6.36 -0.21 7.52
N ILE A 73 5.91 1.03 7.28
CA ILE A 73 6.76 2.19 7.08
C ILE A 73 6.65 3.02 8.35
N PRO A 74 7.73 3.12 9.16
CA PRO A 74 7.61 3.70 10.51
C PRO A 74 7.29 5.19 10.56
N ASP A 75 7.73 5.97 9.57
CA ASP A 75 7.51 7.41 9.59
C ASP A 75 6.07 7.76 9.25
N SER A 76 5.27 8.06 10.27
CA SER A 76 3.84 8.34 10.12
C SER A 76 3.56 9.71 9.49
N SER A 77 4.58 10.57 9.33
CA SER A 77 4.40 11.86 8.66
C SER A 77 4.32 11.73 7.13
N GLN A 78 4.76 10.60 6.59
CA GLN A 78 4.75 10.37 5.15
C GLN A 78 3.34 10.09 4.62
N PRO A 79 2.94 10.72 3.50
CA PRO A 79 1.66 10.40 2.90
C PRO A 79 1.67 8.99 2.31
N ARG A 80 0.56 8.28 2.49
CA ARG A 80 0.37 6.90 2.04
C ARG A 80 -0.99 6.78 1.38
N CYS A 81 -1.03 6.13 0.23
CA CYS A 81 -2.27 5.94 -0.51
C CYS A 81 -2.52 4.47 -0.78
N ILE A 82 -3.77 4.06 -0.66
CA ILE A 82 -4.22 2.75 -1.13
C ILE A 82 -5.23 3.00 -2.24
N ILE A 83 -4.93 2.49 -3.44
CA ILE A 83 -5.81 2.62 -4.60
C ILE A 83 -6.70 1.38 -4.66
N ALA A 84 -8.00 1.57 -4.50
CA ALA A 84 -8.98 0.50 -4.45
C ALA A 84 -10.17 0.84 -5.35
N GLU A 85 -10.19 0.29 -6.57
CA GLU A 85 -11.22 0.62 -7.56
C GLU A 85 -12.55 -0.07 -7.29
N SER A 86 -12.53 -1.36 -6.88
CA SER A 86 -13.76 -2.12 -6.63
C SER A 86 -14.35 -1.81 -5.27
N PHE A 87 -15.67 -1.97 -5.16
CA PHE A 87 -16.37 -1.76 -3.88
C PHE A 87 -15.87 -2.66 -2.76
N GLN A 88 -15.65 -3.94 -3.07
CA GLN A 88 -15.21 -4.92 -2.06
C GLN A 88 -13.84 -4.52 -1.50
N ILE A 89 -12.90 -4.23 -2.38
CA ILE A 89 -11.53 -3.87 -1.99
C ILE A 89 -11.54 -2.54 -1.27
N TYR A 90 -12.30 -1.58 -1.76
CA TYR A 90 -12.45 -0.27 -1.13
C TYR A 90 -12.97 -0.41 0.30
N GLY A 91 -14.00 -1.24 0.50
CA GLY A 91 -14.56 -1.48 1.84
C GLY A 91 -13.54 -2.06 2.81
N MET A 92 -12.76 -3.04 2.36
CA MET A 92 -11.72 -3.65 3.19
C MET A 92 -10.58 -2.67 3.50
N ALA A 93 -10.17 -1.90 2.51
CA ALA A 93 -9.13 -0.88 2.68
C ALA A 93 -9.58 0.22 3.65
N ARG A 94 -10.85 0.65 3.55
CA ARG A 94 -11.42 1.63 4.48
C ARG A 94 -11.44 1.09 5.91
N MET A 95 -11.77 -0.20 6.09
CA MET A 95 -11.73 -0.82 7.40
C MET A 95 -10.31 -0.73 8.01
N PHE A 96 -9.30 -1.06 7.20
CA PHE A 96 -7.91 -0.95 7.64
C PHE A 96 -7.56 0.50 8.02
N GLU A 97 -7.94 1.46 7.17
CA GLU A 97 -7.69 2.88 7.42
C GLU A 97 -8.32 3.33 8.73
N LEU A 98 -9.59 3.03 8.93
CA LEU A 98 -10.33 3.49 10.11
C LEU A 98 -9.81 2.86 11.40
N GLN A 99 -9.45 1.58 11.37
CA GLN A 99 -8.93 0.91 12.56
C GLN A 99 -7.50 1.31 12.90
N GLY A 100 -6.73 1.80 11.93
CA GLY A 100 -5.35 2.19 12.12
C GLY A 100 -5.11 3.70 12.16
N GLN A 101 -6.13 4.53 12.33
CA GLN A 101 -6.00 5.99 12.24
C GLN A 101 -4.98 6.58 13.20
N GLU A 102 -4.88 6.05 14.41
CA GLU A 102 -3.96 6.59 15.41
C GLU A 102 -2.49 6.41 15.02
N THR A 103 -2.18 5.28 14.36
CA THR A 103 -0.81 4.97 13.96
C THR A 103 -0.50 5.32 12.53
N ARG A 104 -1.53 5.57 11.69
CA ARG A 104 -1.39 5.87 10.26
C ARG A 104 -2.23 7.10 9.88
N PRO A 105 -1.94 8.28 10.47
CA PRO A 105 -2.80 9.46 10.26
C PRO A 105 -2.76 10.00 8.83
N ASN A 106 -1.73 9.68 8.05
CA ASN A 106 -1.58 10.16 6.68
C ASN A 106 -1.86 9.05 5.64
N LEU A 107 -2.65 8.06 6.02
CA LEU A 107 -3.10 7.01 5.11
C LEU A 107 -4.41 7.44 4.45
N HIS A 108 -4.46 7.39 3.12
CA HIS A 108 -5.64 7.77 2.32
C HIS A 108 -6.06 6.59 1.45
N VAL A 109 -7.31 6.19 1.57
CA VAL A 109 -7.89 5.18 0.68
C VAL A 109 -8.69 5.88 -0.40
N ILE A 110 -8.32 5.65 -1.66
CA ILE A 110 -8.84 6.35 -2.82
C ILE A 110 -9.21 5.34 -3.92
N ARG A 111 -9.85 5.84 -4.98
CA ARG A 111 -10.39 5.00 -6.03
C ARG A 111 -9.54 4.98 -7.30
N THR A 112 -8.73 6.01 -7.55
CA THR A 112 -8.00 6.15 -8.80
C THR A 112 -6.55 6.56 -8.57
N GLN A 113 -5.70 6.28 -9.58
CA GLN A 113 -4.31 6.71 -9.55
C GLN A 113 -4.18 8.23 -9.56
N ASN A 114 -5.03 8.91 -10.31
CA ASN A 114 -4.98 10.38 -10.38
C ASN A 114 -5.20 11.02 -9.01
N GLU A 115 -6.09 10.46 -8.21
CA GLU A 115 -6.30 10.92 -6.83
C GLU A 115 -5.02 10.76 -6.00
N ALA A 116 -4.31 9.62 -6.17
CA ALA A 116 -3.05 9.39 -5.47
C ALA A 116 -2.01 10.44 -5.84
N TRP A 117 -1.85 10.71 -7.13
CA TRP A 117 -0.85 11.68 -7.58
C TRP A 117 -1.18 13.09 -7.10
N ALA A 118 -2.46 13.43 -7.02
CA ALA A 118 -2.88 14.72 -6.46
C ALA A 118 -2.52 14.84 -4.97
N ILE A 119 -2.76 13.78 -4.19
CA ILE A 119 -2.41 13.78 -2.76
C ILE A 119 -0.91 13.88 -2.56
N LEU A 120 -0.13 13.16 -3.36
CA LEU A 120 1.33 13.16 -3.24
C LEU A 120 1.99 14.40 -3.86
N GLY A 121 1.25 15.18 -4.66
CA GLY A 121 1.79 16.35 -5.33
C GLY A 121 2.75 16.01 -6.46
N VAL A 122 2.62 14.83 -7.07
CA VAL A 122 3.51 14.35 -8.13
C VAL A 122 2.66 13.94 -9.33
N PRO A 123 2.56 14.78 -10.38
CA PRO A 123 1.63 14.52 -11.48
C PRO A 123 2.02 13.36 -12.40
N ARG A 124 3.31 13.05 -12.50
CA ARG A 124 3.82 12.03 -13.42
C ARG A 124 4.96 11.22 -12.82
N PRO A 125 4.68 10.35 -11.84
CA PRO A 125 5.74 9.51 -11.28
C PRO A 125 6.25 8.50 -12.30
N LYS A 126 7.52 8.15 -12.19
CA LYS A 126 8.17 7.13 -13.02
C LYS A 126 8.65 6.01 -12.12
N PHE A 127 7.98 4.87 -12.21
CA PHE A 127 8.31 3.72 -11.37
C PHE A 127 9.18 2.73 -12.12
N GLU A 128 10.21 2.24 -11.44
CA GLU A 128 11.07 1.19 -11.94
C GLU A 128 11.06 0.02 -10.97
N PRO A 129 11.10 -1.24 -11.45
CA PRO A 129 11.12 -2.40 -10.56
C PRO A 129 12.31 -2.35 -9.61
N ILE A 130 12.07 -2.72 -8.36
CA ILE A 130 13.15 -2.87 -7.39
C ILE A 130 13.65 -4.30 -7.49
N GLN A 131 14.98 -4.44 -7.62
CA GLN A 131 15.60 -5.76 -7.65
C GLN A 131 16.30 -6.04 -6.34
N MET A 132 15.87 -7.08 -5.67
CA MET A 132 16.54 -7.61 -4.50
C MET A 132 17.43 -8.78 -4.89
N LYS A 133 18.67 -8.69 -4.52
CA LYS A 133 19.61 -9.80 -4.71
C LYS A 133 19.67 -10.67 -3.46
#